data_ad622c688eadffc2baee8a398f8a59d4
#
_entry.id   ad622c688eadffc2baee8a398f8a59d4
#
_cell.length_a   1.000
_cell.length_b   1.000
_cell.length_c   1.000
_cell.angle_alpha   90.00
_cell.angle_beta   90.00
_cell.angle_gamma   90.00
#
_symmetry.space_group_name_H-M   'P 1'
#
loop_
_entity.id
_entity.type
_entity.pdbx_description
1 polymer ?
#
loop_
_entity_poly.entity_id
_entity_poly.type
_entity_poly.pdbx_seq_one_letter_code
_entity_poly.pdbx_strand_id
1 'polypeptide(L)'
;MPLIKTLSQTLKQDKEKFKVPKSVQQAIPIRKIWPDGIFQVESKYSRTFRFTDINYSIASKADKTEMFLDYSELLNALDSGCTAKITLNNRKINKEEFEQSLLIPMKGDGLDEYRKEYNDMLLSKISGTNNSIYQERYLTISVHKKNIDEARTYFARVGTDIITHLAKLSSIGEELDAEQRLQIFRDFFKADVPQSFPFDMKAFAKKGHSCLLYTSDAADDLT
;
A
#
# COMPACT_ATOMS: atom_id res chain seq x y z
N MET A 1 -9.79 -24.69 37.66
CA MET A 1 -9.27 -23.31 37.70
C MET A 1 -8.45 -22.89 36.44
N PRO A 2 -8.90 -23.12 35.20
CA PRO A 2 -8.17 -22.63 34.02
C PRO A 2 -8.44 -21.14 33.68
N LEU A 3 -9.64 -20.63 33.97
CA LEU A 3 -10.06 -19.25 33.63
C LEU A 3 -9.21 -18.15 34.28
N ILE A 4 -8.76 -18.32 35.51
CA ILE A 4 -7.93 -17.34 36.23
C ILE A 4 -6.51 -17.25 35.64
N LYS A 5 -5.95 -18.38 35.16
CA LYS A 5 -4.65 -18.39 34.48
C LYS A 5 -4.72 -17.69 33.11
N THR A 6 -5.81 -17.87 32.38
CA THR A 6 -6.01 -17.22 31.07
C THR A 6 -6.19 -15.71 31.25
N LEU A 7 -7.00 -15.26 32.21
CA LEU A 7 -7.16 -13.84 32.54
C LEU A 7 -5.85 -13.20 33.02
N SER A 8 -5.04 -13.91 33.82
CA SER A 8 -3.74 -13.38 34.26
C SER A 8 -2.70 -13.32 33.15
N GLN A 9 -2.78 -14.19 32.14
CA GLN A 9 -1.93 -14.12 30.92
C GLN A 9 -2.34 -12.98 30.02
N THR A 10 -3.65 -12.74 29.80
CA THR A 10 -4.17 -11.62 29.01
C THR A 10 -3.80 -10.28 29.67
N LEU A 11 -3.96 -10.14 30.99
CA LEU A 11 -3.57 -8.96 31.76
C LEU A 11 -2.04 -8.73 31.82
N LYS A 12 -1.22 -9.78 31.59
CA LYS A 12 0.23 -9.62 31.46
C LYS A 12 0.66 -9.19 30.06
N GLN A 13 -0.07 -9.59 29.01
CA GLN A 13 0.16 -9.12 27.63
C GLN A 13 -0.11 -7.63 27.48
N ASP A 14 -1.12 -7.08 28.18
CA ASP A 14 -1.42 -5.64 28.19
C ASP A 14 -0.39 -4.80 28.95
N LYS A 15 0.59 -5.40 29.61
CA LYS A 15 1.67 -4.72 30.34
C LYS A 15 2.98 -4.63 29.58
N GLU A 16 3.04 -4.97 28.31
CA GLU A 16 4.20 -4.62 27.49
C GLU A 16 4.31 -3.10 27.44
N LYS A 17 5.24 -2.57 28.25
CA LYS A 17 5.53 -1.13 28.25
C LYS A 17 5.89 -0.72 26.84
N PHE A 18 5.05 0.11 26.22
CA PHE A 18 5.36 0.73 24.95
C PHE A 18 6.73 1.40 25.05
N LYS A 19 7.71 0.85 24.34
CA LYS A 19 9.04 1.44 24.24
C LYS A 19 9.01 2.49 23.14
N VAL A 20 9.08 3.76 23.52
CA VAL A 20 9.24 4.85 22.55
C VAL A 20 10.52 4.59 21.75
N PRO A 21 10.45 4.49 20.42
CA PRO A 21 11.65 4.30 19.60
C PRO A 21 12.57 5.50 19.74
N LYS A 22 13.86 5.26 19.96
CA LYS A 22 14.88 6.30 20.10
C LYS A 22 15.55 6.69 18.79
N SER A 23 15.29 5.94 17.71
CA SER A 23 15.84 6.18 16.37
C SER A 23 14.84 5.78 15.31
N VAL A 24 15.01 6.33 14.09
CA VAL A 24 14.21 5.97 12.92
C VAL A 24 14.28 4.46 12.64
N GLN A 25 15.43 3.84 12.81
CA GLN A 25 15.62 2.39 12.60
C GLN A 25 14.84 1.55 13.61
N GLN A 26 14.63 2.06 14.84
CA GLN A 26 13.79 1.39 15.84
C GLN A 26 12.30 1.61 15.57
N ALA A 27 11.94 2.77 14.98
CA ALA A 27 10.57 3.07 14.60
C ALA A 27 10.15 2.30 13.34
N ILE A 28 11.09 2.14 12.39
CA ILE A 28 10.87 1.41 11.13
C ILE A 28 11.87 0.25 11.06
N PRO A 29 11.57 -0.90 11.71
CA PRO A 29 12.54 -1.99 11.88
C PRO A 29 12.72 -2.85 10.62
N ILE A 30 12.68 -2.27 9.42
CA ILE A 30 12.91 -2.96 8.17
C ILE A 30 14.40 -3.23 8.03
N ARG A 31 14.78 -4.51 7.91
CA ARG A 31 16.19 -4.93 7.78
C ARG A 31 16.65 -5.08 6.33
N LYS A 32 15.78 -5.61 5.48
CA LYS A 32 16.08 -5.86 4.07
C LYS A 32 14.86 -5.59 3.20
N ILE A 33 15.14 -5.11 2.00
CA ILE A 33 14.16 -4.84 0.95
C ILE A 33 14.68 -5.51 -0.31
N TRP A 34 13.84 -6.32 -0.95
CA TRP A 34 14.16 -6.96 -2.24
C TRP A 34 13.39 -6.28 -3.37
N PRO A 35 13.95 -6.25 -4.59
CA PRO A 35 13.32 -5.61 -5.74
C PRO A 35 11.91 -6.14 -6.06
N ASP A 36 11.65 -7.41 -5.76
CA ASP A 36 10.36 -8.08 -5.92
C ASP A 36 9.30 -7.66 -4.88
N GLY A 37 9.59 -6.62 -4.11
CA GLY A 37 8.65 -6.06 -3.15
C GLY A 37 8.54 -6.82 -1.83
N ILE A 38 9.41 -7.79 -1.55
CA ILE A 38 9.45 -8.45 -0.25
C ILE A 38 10.26 -7.61 0.73
N PHE A 39 9.68 -7.32 1.90
CA PHE A 39 10.35 -6.62 3.00
C PHE A 39 10.54 -7.57 4.17
N GLN A 40 11.68 -7.46 4.83
CA GLN A 40 12.02 -8.26 6.02
C GLN A 40 12.11 -7.40 7.27
N VAL A 41 11.37 -7.80 8.29
CA VAL A 41 11.45 -7.28 9.65
C VAL A 41 11.77 -8.46 10.55
N GLU A 42 12.98 -8.52 11.10
CA GLU A 42 13.48 -9.67 11.88
C GLU A 42 13.37 -11.00 11.10
N SER A 43 12.56 -11.96 11.58
CA SER A 43 12.28 -13.24 10.91
C SER A 43 10.98 -13.22 10.10
N LYS A 44 10.29 -12.07 10.04
CA LYS A 44 9.05 -11.89 9.28
C LYS A 44 9.35 -11.32 7.90
N TYR A 45 8.75 -11.94 6.90
CA TYR A 45 8.73 -11.46 5.53
C TYR A 45 7.34 -10.97 5.20
N SER A 46 7.24 -9.88 4.44
CA SER A 46 5.95 -9.30 4.07
C SER A 46 5.89 -8.95 2.59
N ARG A 47 4.73 -9.13 1.98
CA ARG A 47 4.39 -8.68 0.63
C ARG A 47 3.10 -7.89 0.65
N THR A 48 2.99 -6.88 -0.21
CA THR A 48 1.83 -5.99 -0.26
C THR A 48 1.19 -6.06 -1.63
N PHE A 49 -0.13 -6.10 -1.63
CA PHE A 49 -0.99 -6.06 -2.81
C PHE A 49 -1.82 -4.79 -2.75
N ARG A 50 -1.91 -4.07 -3.88
CA ARG A 50 -2.88 -3.00 -4.06
C ARG A 50 -4.15 -3.62 -4.63
N PHE A 51 -5.32 -3.14 -4.21
CA PHE A 51 -6.59 -3.59 -4.75
C PHE A 51 -7.56 -2.43 -4.92
N THR A 52 -8.46 -2.58 -5.90
CA THR A 52 -9.49 -1.57 -6.20
C THR A 52 -10.70 -1.73 -5.31
N ASP A 53 -11.55 -0.71 -5.32
CA ASP A 53 -12.80 -0.75 -4.54
C ASP A 53 -13.76 -1.83 -5.05
N ILE A 54 -14.57 -2.32 -4.13
CA ILE A 54 -15.64 -3.27 -4.40
C ILE A 54 -16.95 -2.49 -4.32
N ASN A 55 -17.78 -2.57 -5.36
CA ASN A 55 -19.02 -1.81 -5.48
C ASN A 55 -20.16 -2.38 -4.60
N TYR A 56 -19.86 -2.55 -3.30
CA TYR A 56 -20.76 -3.16 -2.32
C TYR A 56 -22.03 -2.33 -2.08
N SER A 57 -21.95 -1.00 -2.12
CA SER A 57 -23.06 -0.12 -1.74
C SER A 57 -24.26 -0.25 -2.68
N ILE A 58 -24.04 -0.40 -3.98
CA ILE A 58 -25.07 -0.48 -5.02
C ILE A 58 -25.47 -1.93 -5.36
N ALA A 59 -24.78 -2.92 -4.81
CA ALA A 59 -25.05 -4.32 -5.06
C ALA A 59 -26.40 -4.76 -4.49
N SER A 60 -27.04 -5.73 -5.15
CA SER A 60 -28.28 -6.36 -4.67
C SER A 60 -28.03 -7.14 -3.35
N LYS A 61 -29.10 -7.54 -2.65
CA LYS A 61 -28.96 -8.32 -1.43
C LYS A 61 -28.30 -9.70 -1.69
N ALA A 62 -28.58 -10.31 -2.83
CA ALA A 62 -27.99 -11.59 -3.23
C ALA A 62 -26.49 -11.42 -3.48
N ASP A 63 -26.11 -10.42 -4.28
CA ASP A 63 -24.71 -10.13 -4.61
C ASP A 63 -23.91 -9.76 -3.36
N LYS A 64 -24.49 -9.02 -2.41
CA LYS A 64 -23.85 -8.71 -1.12
C LYS A 64 -23.55 -9.97 -0.30
N THR A 65 -24.43 -10.96 -0.35
CA THR A 65 -24.21 -12.24 0.32
C THR A 65 -23.07 -13.01 -0.36
N GLU A 66 -23.06 -13.06 -1.69
CA GLU A 66 -21.99 -13.67 -2.48
C GLU A 66 -20.64 -13.00 -2.21
N MET A 67 -20.59 -11.68 -2.28
CA MET A 67 -19.37 -10.92 -1.95
C MET A 67 -18.85 -11.21 -0.53
N PHE A 68 -19.74 -11.40 0.44
CA PHE A 68 -19.35 -11.76 1.80
C PHE A 68 -18.76 -13.16 1.87
N LEU A 69 -19.30 -14.12 1.13
CA LEU A 69 -18.77 -15.47 1.04
C LEU A 69 -17.40 -15.48 0.37
N ASP A 70 -17.24 -14.78 -0.76
CA ASP A 70 -15.96 -14.65 -1.46
C ASP A 70 -14.89 -13.98 -0.60
N TYR A 71 -15.26 -12.95 0.17
CA TYR A 71 -14.36 -12.32 1.13
C TYR A 71 -13.94 -13.31 2.24
N SER A 72 -14.88 -14.12 2.71
CA SER A 72 -14.59 -15.15 3.70
C SER A 72 -13.65 -16.23 3.13
N GLU A 73 -13.83 -16.61 1.86
CA GLU A 73 -12.93 -17.53 1.16
C GLU A 73 -11.52 -16.94 1.04
N LEU A 74 -11.39 -15.64 0.68
CA LEU A 74 -10.10 -14.94 0.65
C LEU A 74 -9.36 -15.05 1.99
N LEU A 75 -10.07 -14.82 3.11
CA LEU A 75 -9.47 -14.91 4.44
C LEU A 75 -9.11 -16.35 4.82
N ASN A 76 -9.96 -17.31 4.46
CA ASN A 76 -9.74 -18.72 4.75
C ASN A 76 -8.62 -19.35 3.89
N ALA A 77 -8.31 -18.76 2.73
CA ALA A 77 -7.19 -19.19 1.89
C ALA A 77 -5.82 -18.83 2.51
N LEU A 78 -5.79 -17.95 3.52
CA LEU A 78 -4.57 -17.57 4.21
C LEU A 78 -4.20 -18.61 5.27
N ASP A 79 -2.93 -19.00 5.33
CA ASP A 79 -2.43 -19.95 6.32
C ASP A 79 -2.55 -19.37 7.76
N SER A 80 -2.82 -20.24 8.74
CA SER A 80 -2.95 -19.87 10.15
C SER A 80 -1.73 -19.17 10.77
N GLY A 81 -0.55 -19.34 10.17
CA GLY A 81 0.71 -18.71 10.60
C GLY A 81 1.01 -17.36 9.96
N CYS A 82 0.10 -16.82 9.13
CA CYS A 82 0.28 -15.52 8.51
C CYS A 82 -0.50 -14.41 9.23
N THR A 83 -0.05 -13.18 9.05
CA THR A 83 -0.78 -11.98 9.47
C THR A 83 -1.21 -11.21 8.23
N ALA A 84 -2.51 -10.97 8.08
CA ALA A 84 -3.07 -10.10 7.05
C ALA A 84 -3.38 -8.73 7.63
N LYS A 85 -2.95 -7.67 6.95
CA LYS A 85 -3.21 -6.27 7.31
C LYS A 85 -3.82 -5.53 6.14
N ILE A 86 -5.02 -5.00 6.30
CA ILE A 86 -5.63 -4.06 5.36
C ILE A 86 -5.24 -2.65 5.76
N THR A 87 -4.75 -1.87 4.80
CA THR A 87 -4.38 -0.47 4.99
C THR A 87 -5.18 0.38 4.00
N LEU A 88 -5.85 1.40 4.51
CA LEU A 88 -6.51 2.43 3.73
C LEU A 88 -5.67 3.69 3.80
N ASN A 89 -5.17 4.15 2.66
CA ASN A 89 -4.33 5.34 2.56
C ASN A 89 -5.09 6.43 1.82
N ASN A 90 -5.39 7.52 2.52
CA ASN A 90 -6.03 8.68 1.92
C ASN A 90 -4.96 9.67 1.47
N ARG A 91 -4.85 9.87 0.16
CA ARG A 91 -3.90 10.80 -0.44
C ARG A 91 -4.63 12.01 -1.01
N LYS A 92 -4.01 13.17 -0.87
CA LYS A 92 -4.41 14.31 -1.70
C LYS A 92 -4.04 14.01 -3.14
N ILE A 93 -4.99 14.19 -4.04
CA ILE A 93 -4.72 14.04 -5.48
C ILE A 93 -3.77 15.15 -5.88
N ASN A 94 -2.65 14.81 -6.51
CA ASN A 94 -1.87 15.78 -7.25
C ASN A 94 -2.73 16.22 -8.44
N LYS A 95 -3.13 17.50 -8.43
CA LYS A 95 -4.03 18.06 -9.43
C LYS A 95 -3.50 17.86 -10.84
N GLU A 96 -2.21 18.05 -11.05
CA GLU A 96 -1.55 17.90 -12.35
C GLU A 96 -1.54 16.44 -12.84
N GLU A 97 -1.21 15.46 -11.99
CA GLU A 97 -1.25 14.03 -12.35
C GLU A 97 -2.69 13.56 -12.63
N PHE A 98 -3.64 14.08 -11.85
CA PHE A 98 -5.05 13.77 -12.03
C PHE A 98 -5.60 14.35 -13.35
N GLU A 99 -5.30 15.61 -13.64
CA GLU A 99 -5.65 16.24 -14.90
C GLU A 99 -5.07 15.46 -16.10
N GLN A 100 -3.79 15.09 -16.04
CA GLN A 100 -3.16 14.29 -17.09
C GLN A 100 -3.78 12.89 -17.25
N SER A 101 -4.25 12.27 -16.18
CA SER A 101 -4.86 10.93 -16.23
C SER A 101 -6.32 10.95 -16.71
N LEU A 102 -7.02 12.06 -16.51
CA LEU A 102 -8.45 12.17 -16.77
C LEU A 102 -8.77 12.86 -18.11
N LEU A 103 -7.91 13.80 -18.53
CA LEU A 103 -8.15 14.59 -19.73
C LEU A 103 -7.89 13.76 -20.99
N ILE A 104 -8.80 13.88 -21.96
CA ILE A 104 -8.64 13.25 -23.25
C ILE A 104 -7.58 14.02 -24.05
N PRO A 105 -6.50 13.35 -24.50
CA PRO A 105 -5.45 14.01 -25.27
C PRO A 105 -5.96 14.47 -26.64
N MET A 106 -5.52 15.64 -27.08
CA MET A 106 -5.80 16.17 -28.42
C MET A 106 -5.10 15.33 -29.47
N LYS A 107 -5.78 14.99 -30.56
CA LYS A 107 -5.27 14.10 -31.63
C LYS A 107 -5.11 14.76 -33.00
N GLY A 108 -5.61 16.00 -33.20
CA GLY A 108 -5.56 16.70 -34.46
C GLY A 108 -6.45 16.10 -35.55
N ASP A 109 -7.51 15.35 -35.21
CA ASP A 109 -8.37 14.58 -36.09
C ASP A 109 -9.72 15.27 -36.41
N GLY A 110 -9.82 16.57 -36.16
CA GLY A 110 -11.06 17.33 -36.37
C GLY A 110 -12.11 17.20 -35.26
N LEU A 111 -11.86 16.36 -34.22
CA LEU A 111 -12.73 16.18 -33.06
C LEU A 111 -12.19 16.87 -31.79
N ASP A 112 -11.16 17.68 -31.93
CA ASP A 112 -10.50 18.31 -30.79
C ASP A 112 -11.35 19.36 -30.09
N GLU A 113 -12.28 19.99 -30.81
CA GLU A 113 -13.26 20.93 -30.25
C GLU A 113 -14.17 20.23 -29.22
N TYR A 114 -14.67 19.03 -29.55
CA TYR A 114 -15.49 18.22 -28.63
C TYR A 114 -14.69 17.67 -27.45
N ARG A 115 -13.41 17.29 -27.68
CA ARG A 115 -12.51 16.86 -26.59
C ARG A 115 -12.25 18.01 -25.63
N LYS A 116 -12.04 19.21 -26.16
CA LYS A 116 -11.84 20.41 -25.35
C LYS A 116 -13.07 20.72 -24.48
N GLU A 117 -14.27 20.75 -25.08
CA GLU A 117 -15.51 20.99 -24.35
C GLU A 117 -15.72 19.95 -23.22
N TYR A 118 -15.49 18.68 -23.51
CA TYR A 118 -15.57 17.61 -22.52
C TYR A 118 -14.53 17.79 -21.41
N ASN A 119 -13.30 18.11 -21.75
CA ASN A 119 -12.23 18.37 -20.78
C ASN A 119 -12.54 19.60 -19.91
N ASP A 120 -13.06 20.67 -20.49
CA ASP A 120 -13.47 21.87 -19.75
C ASP A 120 -14.62 21.57 -18.75
N MET A 121 -15.58 20.72 -19.16
CA MET A 121 -16.64 20.23 -18.27
C MET A 121 -16.06 19.41 -17.11
N LEU A 122 -15.11 18.51 -17.37
CA LEU A 122 -14.44 17.73 -16.31
C LEU A 122 -13.68 18.62 -15.35
N LEU A 123 -12.89 19.58 -15.84
CA LEU A 123 -12.13 20.53 -15.03
C LEU A 123 -13.05 21.40 -14.17
N SER A 124 -14.20 21.84 -14.71
CA SER A 124 -15.17 22.62 -13.93
C SER A 124 -15.76 21.84 -12.77
N LYS A 125 -16.05 20.55 -12.96
CA LYS A 125 -16.53 19.66 -11.89
C LYS A 125 -15.46 19.40 -10.83
N ILE A 126 -14.20 19.28 -11.21
CA ILE A 126 -13.08 19.03 -10.29
C ILE A 126 -12.79 20.27 -9.46
N SER A 127 -12.80 21.47 -10.09
CA SER A 127 -12.53 22.73 -9.39
C SER A 127 -13.59 23.09 -8.33
N GLY A 128 -14.82 22.60 -8.48
CA GLY A 128 -15.90 22.76 -7.50
C GLY A 128 -15.83 21.80 -6.30
N THR A 129 -15.00 20.76 -6.35
CA THR A 129 -14.86 19.78 -5.27
C THR A 129 -13.58 20.06 -4.47
N ASN A 130 -13.72 20.74 -3.33
CA ASN A 130 -12.61 21.08 -2.43
C ASN A 130 -11.94 19.85 -1.75
N ASN A 131 -12.40 18.63 -1.98
CA ASN A 131 -11.93 17.41 -1.34
C ASN A 131 -11.43 16.37 -2.37
N SER A 132 -10.35 16.70 -3.05
CA SER A 132 -9.67 15.75 -3.93
C SER A 132 -8.86 14.74 -3.10
N ILE A 133 -9.55 13.85 -2.36
CA ILE A 133 -8.93 12.76 -1.64
C ILE A 133 -9.13 11.48 -2.44
N TYR A 134 -8.03 10.84 -2.80
CA TYR A 134 -8.00 9.51 -3.38
C TYR A 134 -7.67 8.48 -2.30
N GLN A 135 -8.45 7.41 -2.22
CA GLN A 135 -8.24 6.35 -1.27
C GLN A 135 -7.61 5.13 -1.96
N GLU A 136 -6.40 4.81 -1.55
CA GLU A 136 -5.71 3.58 -1.96
C GLU A 136 -5.91 2.49 -0.91
N ARG A 137 -6.06 1.26 -1.37
CA ARG A 137 -6.30 0.09 -0.54
C ARG A 137 -5.18 -0.91 -0.73
N TYR A 138 -4.62 -1.37 0.38
CA TYR A 138 -3.52 -2.30 0.40
C TYR A 138 -3.81 -3.48 1.31
N LEU A 139 -3.48 -4.68 0.84
CA LEU A 139 -3.45 -5.90 1.65
C LEU A 139 -1.99 -6.32 1.81
N THR A 140 -1.50 -6.31 3.04
CA THR A 140 -0.14 -6.75 3.36
C THR A 140 -0.20 -8.08 4.09
N ILE A 141 0.44 -9.09 3.53
CA ILE A 141 0.59 -10.41 4.15
C ILE A 141 1.99 -10.51 4.74
N SER A 142 2.07 -10.96 5.98
CA SER A 142 3.33 -11.18 6.68
C SER A 142 3.39 -12.60 7.22
N VAL A 143 4.55 -13.25 7.08
CA VAL A 143 4.77 -14.63 7.49
C VAL A 143 6.18 -14.83 8.03
N HIS A 144 6.34 -15.74 8.99
CA HIS A 144 7.64 -16.19 9.46
C HIS A 144 8.19 -17.26 8.53
N LYS A 145 9.38 -17.05 7.97
CA LYS A 145 10.12 -18.01 7.16
C LYS A 145 11.59 -18.01 7.55
N LYS A 146 12.29 -19.11 7.29
CA LYS A 146 13.72 -19.25 7.64
C LYS A 146 14.62 -18.40 6.74
N ASN A 147 14.27 -18.30 5.46
CA ASN A 147 15.05 -17.58 4.46
C ASN A 147 14.15 -16.94 3.40
N ILE A 148 14.75 -16.14 2.52
CA ILE A 148 14.04 -15.41 1.46
C ILE A 148 13.45 -16.34 0.39
N ASP A 149 14.09 -17.46 0.09
CA ASP A 149 13.65 -18.37 -0.97
C ASP A 149 12.37 -19.11 -0.56
N GLU A 150 12.29 -19.52 0.70
CA GLU A 150 11.04 -20.04 1.28
C GLU A 150 9.93 -18.97 1.28
N ALA A 151 10.29 -17.72 1.56
CA ALA A 151 9.33 -16.61 1.54
C ALA A 151 8.83 -16.33 0.11
N ARG A 152 9.71 -16.34 -0.90
CA ARG A 152 9.34 -16.19 -2.31
C ARG A 152 8.41 -17.28 -2.78
N THR A 153 8.74 -18.53 -2.49
CA THR A 153 7.89 -19.69 -2.85
C THR A 153 6.49 -19.55 -2.21
N TYR A 154 6.46 -19.15 -0.94
CA TYR A 154 5.20 -18.90 -0.23
C TYR A 154 4.38 -17.78 -0.87
N PHE A 155 4.99 -16.62 -1.11
CA PHE A 155 4.28 -15.47 -1.68
C PHE A 155 3.89 -15.67 -3.13
N ALA A 156 4.62 -16.47 -3.92
CA ALA A 156 4.22 -16.82 -5.28
C ALA A 156 2.88 -17.60 -5.29
N ARG A 157 2.73 -18.58 -4.38
CA ARG A 157 1.48 -19.33 -4.23
C ARG A 157 0.35 -18.44 -3.71
N VAL A 158 0.57 -17.85 -2.54
CA VAL A 158 -0.47 -17.04 -1.86
C VAL A 158 -0.84 -15.80 -2.66
N GLY A 159 0.12 -15.21 -3.39
CA GLY A 159 -0.14 -14.05 -4.26
C GLY A 159 -1.13 -14.38 -5.38
N THR A 160 -0.95 -15.53 -6.03
CA THR A 160 -1.90 -16.01 -7.06
C THR A 160 -3.30 -16.23 -6.48
N ASP A 161 -3.37 -16.86 -5.30
CA ASP A 161 -4.65 -17.11 -4.61
C ASP A 161 -5.35 -15.77 -4.26
N ILE A 162 -4.62 -14.81 -3.68
CA ILE A 162 -5.15 -13.48 -3.34
C ILE A 162 -5.69 -12.76 -4.57
N ILE A 163 -4.91 -12.70 -5.67
CA ILE A 163 -5.34 -12.04 -6.89
C ILE A 163 -6.60 -12.69 -7.47
N THR A 164 -6.66 -14.03 -7.43
CA THR A 164 -7.83 -14.80 -7.90
C THR A 164 -9.07 -14.49 -7.07
N HIS A 165 -8.95 -14.47 -5.74
CA HIS A 165 -10.07 -14.14 -4.86
C HIS A 165 -10.51 -12.67 -4.96
N LEU A 166 -9.56 -11.73 -5.14
CA LEU A 166 -9.90 -10.33 -5.40
C LEU A 166 -10.64 -10.18 -6.73
N ALA A 167 -10.27 -10.94 -7.77
CA ALA A 167 -10.98 -10.93 -9.05
C ALA A 167 -12.43 -11.46 -8.92
N LYS A 168 -12.68 -12.49 -8.08
CA LYS A 168 -14.04 -12.94 -7.77
C LYS A 168 -14.87 -11.81 -7.13
N LEU A 169 -14.27 -11.03 -6.25
CA LEU A 169 -14.87 -9.83 -5.65
C LEU A 169 -15.03 -8.65 -6.61
N SER A 170 -14.78 -8.83 -7.92
CA SER A 170 -14.76 -7.76 -8.92
C SER A 170 -13.76 -6.65 -8.60
N SER A 171 -12.70 -6.96 -7.85
CA SER A 171 -11.60 -6.07 -7.52
C SER A 171 -10.35 -6.46 -8.30
N ILE A 172 -9.63 -5.46 -8.82
CA ILE A 172 -8.36 -5.68 -9.49
C ILE A 172 -7.27 -5.67 -8.43
N GLY A 173 -6.57 -6.82 -8.29
CA GLY A 173 -5.43 -6.97 -7.40
C GLY A 173 -4.10 -6.85 -8.17
N GLU A 174 -3.13 -6.16 -7.59
CA GLU A 174 -1.79 -5.97 -8.14
C GLU A 174 -0.73 -6.19 -7.05
N GLU A 175 0.29 -6.98 -7.34
CA GLU A 175 1.45 -7.11 -6.46
C GLU A 175 2.34 -5.89 -6.55
N LEU A 176 2.73 -5.32 -5.43
CA LEU A 176 3.60 -4.16 -5.40
C LEU A 176 5.08 -4.56 -5.33
N ASP A 177 5.88 -3.89 -6.13
CA ASP A 177 7.34 -3.97 -6.07
C ASP A 177 7.93 -3.12 -4.93
N ALA A 178 9.26 -3.10 -4.83
CA ALA A 178 9.94 -2.35 -3.78
C ALA A 178 9.75 -0.85 -3.89
N GLU A 179 9.77 -0.30 -5.09
CA GLU A 179 9.64 1.15 -5.34
C GLU A 179 8.25 1.63 -4.98
N GLN A 180 7.23 0.91 -5.43
CA GLN A 180 5.83 1.19 -5.10
C GLN A 180 5.57 1.12 -3.58
N ARG A 181 6.15 0.13 -2.89
CA ARG A 181 6.02 0.02 -1.43
C ARG A 181 6.77 1.14 -0.68
N LEU A 182 7.93 1.55 -1.16
CA LEU A 182 8.67 2.69 -0.59
C LEU A 182 7.92 4.01 -0.81
N GLN A 183 7.23 4.15 -1.96
CA GLN A 183 6.37 5.30 -2.21
C GLN A 183 5.25 5.42 -1.16
N ILE A 184 4.63 4.30 -0.74
CA ILE A 184 3.61 4.31 0.33
C ILE A 184 4.19 4.86 1.64
N PHE A 185 5.42 4.44 2.01
CA PHE A 185 6.08 4.98 3.21
C PHE A 185 6.37 6.47 3.09
N ARG A 186 6.87 6.90 1.94
CA ARG A 186 7.11 8.32 1.69
C ARG A 186 5.83 9.14 1.84
N ASP A 187 4.76 8.71 1.20
CA ASP A 187 3.47 9.40 1.25
C ASP A 187 2.93 9.51 2.68
N PHE A 188 3.18 8.49 3.49
CA PHE A 188 2.81 8.51 4.90
C PHE A 188 3.66 9.49 5.73
N PHE A 189 4.98 9.53 5.51
CA PHE A 189 5.89 10.37 6.29
C PHE A 189 6.05 11.80 5.75
N LYS A 190 5.74 12.04 4.46
CA LYS A 190 5.85 13.34 3.79
C LYS A 190 4.52 13.70 3.09
N ALA A 191 3.44 13.72 3.85
CA ALA A 191 2.08 13.91 3.33
C ALA A 191 1.85 15.24 2.58
N ASP A 192 2.72 16.25 2.79
CA ASP A 192 2.54 17.60 2.25
C ASP A 192 3.34 17.89 0.97
N VAL A 193 4.14 16.95 0.48
CA VAL A 193 4.99 17.15 -0.71
C VAL A 193 4.49 16.29 -1.87
N PRO A 194 3.68 16.84 -2.81
CA PRO A 194 3.25 16.14 -4.00
C PRO A 194 4.39 16.11 -5.03
N GLN A 195 5.40 15.30 -4.85
CA GLN A 195 6.45 15.08 -5.84
C GLN A 195 6.56 13.60 -6.15
N SER A 196 6.68 13.28 -7.45
CA SER A 196 7.11 11.95 -7.87
C SER A 196 8.46 11.66 -7.21
N PHE A 197 8.59 10.47 -6.62
CA PHE A 197 9.84 10.02 -6.02
C PHE A 197 10.53 9.06 -6.98
N PRO A 198 11.45 9.56 -7.83
CA PRO A 198 12.24 8.68 -8.69
C PRO A 198 13.27 7.95 -7.83
N PHE A 199 12.85 6.88 -7.16
CA PHE A 199 13.75 6.02 -6.40
C PHE A 199 14.23 4.88 -7.30
N ASP A 200 15.47 4.95 -7.74
CA ASP A 200 16.12 3.86 -8.46
C ASP A 200 16.89 2.98 -7.48
N MET A 201 16.33 1.84 -7.12
CA MET A 201 16.97 0.84 -6.25
C MET A 201 18.32 0.36 -6.79
N LYS A 202 18.49 0.26 -8.09
CA LYS A 202 19.75 -0.20 -8.71
C LYS A 202 20.84 0.87 -8.57
N ALA A 203 20.49 2.13 -8.82
CA ALA A 203 21.40 3.26 -8.63
C ALA A 203 21.78 3.42 -7.15
N PHE A 204 20.81 3.27 -6.24
CA PHE A 204 21.04 3.33 -4.80
C PHE A 204 21.96 2.22 -4.30
N ALA A 205 21.75 0.98 -4.72
CA ALA A 205 22.59 -0.16 -4.37
C ALA A 205 24.03 -0.04 -4.90
N LYS A 206 24.23 0.59 -6.07
CA LYS A 206 25.55 0.81 -6.66
C LYS A 206 26.36 1.92 -5.99
N LYS A 207 25.69 2.97 -5.51
CA LYS A 207 26.37 4.14 -4.91
C LYS A 207 26.87 3.90 -3.48
N GLY A 208 26.45 2.81 -2.84
CA GLY A 208 26.73 2.55 -1.43
C GLY A 208 26.05 3.57 -0.51
N HIS A 209 25.97 3.25 0.77
CA HIS A 209 25.42 4.16 1.76
C HIS A 209 26.48 5.13 2.24
N SER A 210 26.59 6.31 1.62
CA SER A 210 27.32 7.42 2.25
C SER A 210 26.39 8.08 3.28
N CYS A 211 26.83 8.18 4.52
CA CYS A 211 26.10 8.92 5.58
C CYS A 211 25.86 10.39 5.21
N LEU A 212 26.63 10.93 4.27
CA LEU A 212 26.52 12.31 3.78
C LEU A 212 25.25 12.57 2.95
N LEU A 213 24.59 11.54 2.41
CA LEU A 213 23.33 11.69 1.67
C LEU A 213 22.13 12.03 2.57
N TYR A 214 22.24 11.77 3.88
CA TYR A 214 21.21 12.09 4.87
C TYR A 214 21.46 13.39 5.62
N THR A 215 22.66 13.96 5.54
CA THR A 215 23.05 15.18 6.26
C THR A 215 22.92 16.44 5.43
N SER A 216 22.82 16.36 4.08
CA SER A 216 22.67 17.54 3.23
C SER A 216 21.29 18.21 3.36
N ASP A 217 20.23 17.42 3.64
CA ASP A 217 18.87 17.96 3.84
C ASP A 217 18.68 18.64 5.22
N ALA A 218 19.53 18.27 6.21
CA ALA A 218 19.44 18.85 7.54
C ALA A 218 20.28 20.14 7.71
N ALA A 219 21.19 20.41 6.76
CA ALA A 219 22.06 21.60 6.79
C ALA A 219 21.42 22.80 6.09
N ASP A 220 20.49 22.59 5.16
CA ASP A 220 19.81 23.68 4.43
C ASP A 220 18.68 24.34 5.25
N ASP A 221 18.17 23.66 6.29
CA ASP A 221 17.12 24.23 7.17
C ASP A 221 17.68 25.14 8.29
N LEU A 222 19.00 25.29 8.42
CA LEU A 222 19.65 26.09 9.48
C LEU A 222 20.33 27.38 8.98
N THR A 223 20.17 27.71 7.72
CA THR A 223 20.64 29.00 7.15
C THR A 223 19.49 29.80 6.59
#